data_6b0fad9f63c9d4d9cb38c0d6e922cde1
#
_entry.id   6b0fad9f63c9d4d9cb38c0d6e922cde1
#
_cell.length_a   1.000
_cell.length_b   1.000
_cell.length_c   1.000
_cell.angle_alpha   90.00
_cell.angle_beta   90.00
_cell.angle_gamma   90.00
#
_symmetry.space_group_name_H-M   'P 1'
#
loop_
_entity.id
_entity.type
_entity.pdbx_description
1 polymer ?
#
loop_
_entity_poly.entity_id
_entity_poly.type
_entity_poly.pdbx_seq_one_letter_code
_entity_poly.pdbx_strand_id
1 'polypeptide(L)'
;MTRGDLAALADAGLLAVFGPPALGGVDAVTQRQVGETLAGASPDAWFVWFQHGPVVKMLSASENTDLQERHLAALCRGEQLGGVAWSHLRTPRPSVTAIRVDSGWSLTGTQPWCTGWGLVDVVLAGALVPQTDQVVFGLVPAGDRPAVRSSGRLDLAAMGGTSTHALVLDGLILPDRDVVLLAPRGPWAERDAAMNSNVQPSTFGIALAALALLEEREPGTAGVLRGRVHALRAQAYRLLDEVPWAEVQDARLDLRARALLLAMECCTALLAARGGQGMDLSEPAQRLLRAAAFQLVHSSAGHVKAATLQALVA
;
A
#
# COMPACT_ATOMS: atom_id res chain seq x y z
N MET A 1 -6.99 -5.54 14.05
CA MET A 1 -6.05 -4.48 14.35
C MET A 1 -6.70 -3.40 15.19
N THR A 2 -5.99 -2.80 16.13
CA THR A 2 -6.46 -1.77 17.05
C THR A 2 -5.56 -0.54 16.98
N ARG A 3 -5.99 0.58 17.57
CA ARG A 3 -5.09 1.75 17.73
C ARG A 3 -3.87 1.43 18.62
N GLY A 4 -4.00 0.50 19.58
CA GLY A 4 -2.88 0.03 20.40
C GLY A 4 -1.79 -0.67 19.60
N ASP A 5 -2.17 -1.47 18.59
CA ASP A 5 -1.19 -2.10 17.68
C ASP A 5 -0.42 -1.06 16.86
N LEU A 6 -1.11 0.03 16.44
CA LEU A 6 -0.48 1.14 15.72
C LEU A 6 0.40 2.00 16.62
N ALA A 7 0.01 2.20 17.88
CA ALA A 7 0.85 2.86 18.88
C ALA A 7 2.15 2.10 19.12
N ALA A 8 2.11 0.77 19.18
CA ALA A 8 3.32 -0.05 19.28
C ALA A 8 4.27 0.12 18.08
N LEU A 9 3.74 0.31 16.86
CA LEU A 9 4.57 0.65 15.69
C LEU A 9 5.18 2.06 15.81
N ALA A 10 4.43 3.01 16.37
CA ALA A 10 4.92 4.36 16.63
C ALA A 10 6.05 4.36 17.68
N ASP A 11 5.85 3.68 18.80
CA ASP A 11 6.84 3.53 19.88
C ASP A 11 8.14 2.87 19.40
N ALA A 12 8.03 1.97 18.42
CA ALA A 12 9.17 1.35 17.74
C ALA A 12 9.82 2.24 16.66
N GLY A 13 9.32 3.47 16.44
CA GLY A 13 9.81 4.39 15.41
C GLY A 13 9.47 4.01 13.97
N LEU A 14 8.61 3.00 13.77
CA LEU A 14 8.35 2.44 12.44
C LEU A 14 7.46 3.35 11.57
N LEU A 15 6.76 4.32 12.13
CA LEU A 15 5.99 5.30 11.37
C LEU A 15 6.88 6.43 10.81
N ALA A 16 7.98 6.73 11.49
CA ALA A 16 8.93 7.75 11.09
C ALA A 16 9.75 7.35 9.84
N VAL A 17 9.88 6.06 9.54
CA VAL A 17 10.76 5.55 8.48
C VAL A 17 10.49 6.15 7.09
N PHE A 18 9.31 6.68 6.85
CA PHE A 18 8.91 7.33 5.60
C PHE A 18 9.23 8.82 5.55
N GLY A 19 9.58 9.42 6.68
CA GLY A 19 9.82 10.86 6.83
C GLY A 19 11.20 11.30 6.35
N PRO A 20 11.48 12.60 6.48
CA PRO A 20 12.83 13.11 6.28
C PRO A 20 13.77 12.60 7.39
N PRO A 21 15.10 12.51 7.14
CA PRO A 21 16.07 12.03 8.12
C PRO A 21 15.99 12.73 9.48
N ALA A 22 15.74 14.04 9.50
CA ALA A 22 15.59 14.84 10.72
C ALA A 22 14.41 14.41 11.62
N LEU A 23 13.43 13.68 11.05
CA LEU A 23 12.26 13.16 11.78
C LEU A 23 12.26 11.63 11.89
N GLY A 24 13.41 10.97 11.74
CA GLY A 24 13.55 9.52 11.88
C GLY A 24 13.42 8.74 10.57
N GLY A 25 13.41 9.43 9.43
CA GLY A 25 13.38 8.79 8.12
C GLY A 25 14.65 7.97 7.85
N VAL A 26 14.47 6.84 7.18
CA VAL A 26 15.57 5.91 6.85
C VAL A 26 15.71 5.74 5.34
N ASP A 27 16.81 5.15 4.89
CA ASP A 27 17.05 4.86 3.48
C ASP A 27 16.06 3.83 2.90
N ALA A 28 16.02 3.73 1.57
CA ALA A 28 15.10 2.84 0.87
C ALA A 28 15.33 1.35 1.17
N VAL A 29 16.58 0.96 1.44
CA VAL A 29 16.92 -0.44 1.79
C VAL A 29 16.30 -0.80 3.13
N THR A 30 16.49 0.05 4.14
CA THR A 30 15.91 -0.13 5.48
C THR A 30 14.39 -0.10 5.44
N GLN A 31 13.76 0.83 4.65
CA GLN A 31 12.30 0.84 4.48
C GLN A 31 11.79 -0.49 3.92
N ARG A 32 12.49 -1.08 2.93
CA ARG A 32 12.12 -2.39 2.37
C ARG A 32 12.22 -3.51 3.39
N GLN A 33 13.29 -3.53 4.19
CA GLN A 33 13.48 -4.53 5.25
C GLN A 33 12.37 -4.46 6.30
N VAL A 34 12.00 -3.25 6.73
CA VAL A 34 10.85 -3.04 7.63
C VAL A 34 9.55 -3.55 6.99
N GLY A 35 9.31 -3.22 5.72
CA GLY A 35 8.14 -3.67 5.00
C GLY A 35 8.05 -5.19 4.85
N GLU A 36 9.16 -5.89 4.57
CA GLU A 36 9.25 -7.36 4.53
C GLU A 36 8.94 -7.96 5.90
N THR A 37 9.59 -7.45 6.94
CA THR A 37 9.44 -7.95 8.32
C THR A 37 7.99 -7.80 8.80
N LEU A 38 7.41 -6.62 8.62
CA LEU A 38 6.02 -6.38 9.04
C LEU A 38 5.03 -7.24 8.27
N ALA A 39 5.20 -7.39 6.95
CA ALA A 39 4.29 -8.20 6.13
C ALA A 39 4.35 -9.68 6.48
N GLY A 40 5.53 -10.20 6.81
CA GLY A 40 5.70 -11.59 7.29
C GLY A 40 5.08 -11.81 8.66
N ALA A 41 5.27 -10.88 9.60
CA ALA A 41 4.75 -10.98 10.95
C ALA A 41 3.23 -10.76 11.01
N SER A 42 2.75 -9.67 10.40
CA SER A 42 1.32 -9.30 10.37
C SER A 42 0.98 -8.56 9.08
N PRO A 43 0.40 -9.24 8.07
CA PRO A 43 -0.04 -8.60 6.84
C PRO A 43 -1.02 -7.44 7.07
N ASP A 44 -1.90 -7.53 8.05
CA ASP A 44 -2.84 -6.45 8.40
C ASP A 44 -2.11 -5.21 8.93
N ALA A 45 -1.15 -5.40 9.85
CA ALA A 45 -0.35 -4.31 10.40
C ALA A 45 0.52 -3.67 9.31
N TRP A 46 1.16 -4.50 8.48
CA TRP A 46 1.90 -4.03 7.32
C TRP A 46 1.03 -3.16 6.42
N PHE A 47 -0.21 -3.58 6.13
CA PHE A 47 -1.01 -2.86 5.14
C PHE A 47 -1.47 -1.49 5.66
N VAL A 48 -1.83 -1.34 6.93
CA VAL A 48 -2.14 -0.02 7.50
C VAL A 48 -0.88 0.85 7.59
N TRP A 49 0.24 0.29 8.03
CA TRP A 49 1.54 0.95 8.03
C TRP A 49 1.94 1.42 6.62
N PHE A 50 1.75 0.57 5.61
CA PHE A 50 2.04 0.90 4.21
C PHE A 50 1.20 2.08 3.70
N GLN A 51 -0.08 2.18 4.11
CA GLN A 51 -0.95 3.31 3.72
C GLN A 51 -0.54 4.63 4.38
N HIS A 52 0.13 4.58 5.53
CA HIS A 52 0.68 5.77 6.18
C HIS A 52 1.86 6.36 5.39
N GLY A 53 2.67 5.52 4.77
CA GLY A 53 3.88 5.93 4.05
C GLY A 53 3.67 7.00 2.96
N PRO A 54 2.74 6.83 2.02
CA PRO A 54 2.45 7.84 1.01
C PRO A 54 2.00 9.18 1.58
N VAL A 55 1.28 9.20 2.72
CA VAL A 55 0.86 10.45 3.37
C VAL A 55 2.09 11.23 3.82
N VAL A 56 3.00 10.57 4.54
CA VAL A 56 4.25 11.19 5.00
C VAL A 56 5.12 11.63 3.81
N LYS A 57 5.33 10.77 2.81
CA LYS A 57 6.18 11.06 1.65
C LYS A 57 5.66 12.21 0.80
N MET A 58 4.36 12.20 0.47
CA MET A 58 3.78 13.27 -0.35
C MET A 58 3.74 14.59 0.40
N LEU A 59 3.44 14.57 1.69
CA LEU A 59 3.48 15.77 2.52
C LEU A 59 4.91 16.31 2.65
N SER A 60 5.92 15.45 2.87
CA SER A 60 7.33 15.87 2.92
C SER A 60 7.83 16.52 1.62
N ALA A 61 7.25 16.14 0.48
CA ALA A 61 7.60 16.67 -0.84
C ALA A 61 6.67 17.82 -1.29
N SER A 62 5.70 18.21 -0.50
CA SER A 62 4.75 19.26 -0.83
C SER A 62 5.39 20.63 -0.78
N GLU A 63 4.95 21.52 -1.66
CA GLU A 63 5.32 22.95 -1.61
C GLU A 63 4.55 23.71 -0.52
N ASN A 64 3.54 23.07 0.09
CA ASN A 64 2.72 23.66 1.16
C ASN A 64 3.42 23.48 2.52
N THR A 65 4.33 24.40 2.81
CA THR A 65 5.14 24.40 4.06
C THR A 65 4.27 24.52 5.31
N ASP A 66 3.22 25.33 5.29
CA ASP A 66 2.31 25.48 6.42
C ASP A 66 1.60 24.16 6.76
N LEU A 67 1.28 23.34 5.74
CA LEU A 67 0.68 22.03 5.93
C LEU A 67 1.71 21.03 6.48
N GLN A 68 2.96 21.11 6.03
CA GLN A 68 4.06 20.32 6.59
C GLN A 68 4.26 20.63 8.07
N GLU A 69 4.33 21.91 8.45
CA GLU A 69 4.50 22.34 9.86
C GLU A 69 3.38 21.83 10.76
N ARG A 70 2.14 21.82 10.25
CA ARG A 70 0.97 21.35 11.02
C ARG A 70 0.92 19.86 11.25
N HIS A 71 1.44 19.03 10.33
CA HIS A 71 1.15 17.60 10.34
C HIS A 71 2.37 16.68 10.28
N LEU A 72 3.47 17.07 9.61
CA LEU A 72 4.53 16.13 9.27
C LEU A 72 5.21 15.51 10.49
N ALA A 73 5.54 16.32 11.49
CA ALA A 73 6.18 15.83 12.70
C ALA A 73 5.26 14.91 13.51
N ALA A 74 3.96 15.24 13.62
CA ALA A 74 2.98 14.41 14.31
C ALA A 74 2.75 13.07 13.61
N LEU A 75 2.73 13.06 12.25
CA LEU A 75 2.67 11.84 11.47
C LEU A 75 3.91 10.96 11.68
N CYS A 76 5.12 11.53 11.63
CA CYS A 76 6.35 10.79 11.86
C CYS A 76 6.43 10.19 13.27
N ARG A 77 5.95 10.90 14.30
CA ARG A 77 5.91 10.37 15.67
C ARG A 77 4.74 9.43 15.97
N GLY A 78 3.79 9.28 15.04
CA GLY A 78 2.60 8.46 15.23
C GLY A 78 1.55 9.08 16.17
N GLU A 79 1.69 10.34 16.52
CA GLU A 79 0.68 11.15 17.23
C GLU A 79 -0.54 11.38 16.32
N GLN A 80 -0.32 11.33 15.02
CA GLN A 80 -1.33 11.35 13.99
C GLN A 80 -1.08 10.22 12.99
N LEU A 81 -2.13 9.48 12.63
CA LEU A 81 -2.06 8.37 11.69
C LEU A 81 -2.70 8.76 10.35
N GLY A 82 -2.01 8.46 9.26
CA GLY A 82 -2.46 8.75 7.91
C GLY A 82 -2.95 7.52 7.17
N GLY A 83 -4.00 7.69 6.37
CA GLY A 83 -4.47 6.72 5.39
C GLY A 83 -4.59 7.34 4.00
N VAL A 84 -4.87 6.53 2.98
CA VAL A 84 -5.01 7.02 1.60
C VAL A 84 -6.34 6.65 0.98
N ALA A 85 -6.83 7.53 0.07
CA ALA A 85 -8.06 7.35 -0.67
C ALA A 85 -7.94 7.94 -2.08
N TRP A 86 -7.24 7.23 -3.00
CA TRP A 86 -7.07 7.66 -4.39
C TRP A 86 -6.95 6.53 -5.42
N SER A 87 -7.11 5.26 -5.03
CA SER A 87 -6.90 4.12 -5.94
C SER A 87 -7.73 4.19 -7.23
N HIS A 88 -8.89 4.85 -7.18
CA HIS A 88 -9.76 5.09 -8.33
C HIS A 88 -9.10 5.94 -9.43
N LEU A 89 -8.10 6.76 -9.11
CA LEU A 89 -7.36 7.56 -10.10
C LEU A 89 -6.58 6.70 -11.11
N ARG A 90 -6.32 5.43 -10.77
CA ARG A 90 -5.67 4.43 -11.65
C ARG A 90 -6.64 3.82 -12.67
N THR A 91 -7.91 4.16 -12.61
CA THR A 91 -8.92 3.68 -13.56
C THR A 91 -9.08 4.66 -14.73
N PRO A 92 -9.53 4.20 -15.90
CA PRO A 92 -9.81 5.09 -17.03
C PRO A 92 -10.86 6.17 -16.69
N ARG A 93 -11.78 5.85 -15.78
CA ARG A 93 -12.85 6.76 -15.32
C ARG A 93 -12.77 6.86 -13.78
N PRO A 94 -12.01 7.81 -13.25
CA PRO A 94 -11.96 8.06 -11.82
C PRO A 94 -13.34 8.33 -11.24
N SER A 95 -13.63 7.74 -10.08
CA SER A 95 -14.95 7.81 -9.45
C SER A 95 -15.13 8.99 -8.49
N VAL A 96 -14.07 9.77 -8.24
CA VAL A 96 -14.14 11.03 -7.49
C VAL A 96 -13.62 12.16 -8.36
N THR A 97 -14.40 13.22 -8.45
CA THR A 97 -14.03 14.46 -9.13
C THR A 97 -13.95 15.61 -8.17
N ALA A 98 -13.16 16.62 -8.51
CA ALA A 98 -13.06 17.88 -7.79
C ALA A 98 -13.41 19.04 -8.73
N ILE A 99 -14.18 19.99 -8.23
CA ILE A 99 -14.45 21.26 -8.88
C ILE A 99 -13.93 22.41 -8.02
N ARG A 100 -13.44 23.47 -8.66
CA ARG A 100 -12.99 24.67 -7.96
C ARG A 100 -14.17 25.41 -7.34
N VAL A 101 -14.02 25.82 -6.08
CA VAL A 101 -14.93 26.68 -5.33
C VAL A 101 -14.14 27.80 -4.64
N ASP A 102 -14.81 28.84 -4.12
CA ASP A 102 -14.12 30.02 -3.56
C ASP A 102 -13.13 29.67 -2.43
N SER A 103 -13.43 28.65 -1.63
CA SER A 103 -12.62 28.24 -0.46
C SER A 103 -11.63 27.08 -0.73
N GLY A 104 -11.54 26.62 -1.99
CA GLY A 104 -10.71 25.45 -2.34
C GLY A 104 -11.35 24.57 -3.41
N TRP A 105 -11.53 23.29 -3.08
CA TRP A 105 -12.05 22.26 -3.98
C TRP A 105 -13.24 21.53 -3.35
N SER A 106 -14.29 21.30 -4.10
CA SER A 106 -15.43 20.46 -3.70
C SER A 106 -15.26 19.08 -4.34
N LEU A 107 -15.09 18.05 -3.50
CA LEU A 107 -14.89 16.66 -3.92
C LEU A 107 -16.20 15.88 -3.85
N THR A 108 -16.56 15.21 -4.95
CA THR A 108 -17.79 14.40 -5.03
C THR A 108 -17.52 13.08 -5.73
N GLY A 109 -18.09 11.99 -5.20
CA GLY A 109 -18.01 10.65 -5.77
C GLY A 109 -17.77 9.57 -4.72
N THR A 110 -17.32 8.39 -5.18
CA THR A 110 -17.07 7.23 -4.30
C THR A 110 -15.61 6.81 -4.34
N GLN A 111 -14.98 6.81 -3.17
CA GLN A 111 -13.69 6.16 -2.94
C GLN A 111 -13.94 4.68 -2.64
N PRO A 112 -13.53 3.76 -3.51
CA PRO A 112 -13.86 2.34 -3.32
C PRO A 112 -13.10 1.69 -2.16
N TRP A 113 -11.93 2.23 -1.81
CA TRP A 113 -11.02 1.65 -0.82
C TRP A 113 -10.37 2.75 0.03
N CYS A 114 -10.66 2.75 1.32
CA CYS A 114 -9.97 3.54 2.33
C CYS A 114 -9.62 2.63 3.48
N THR A 115 -8.35 2.23 3.57
CA THR A 115 -7.84 1.35 4.62
C THR A 115 -7.56 2.14 5.88
N GLY A 116 -7.86 1.55 7.05
CA GLY A 116 -7.65 2.17 8.34
C GLY A 116 -8.78 3.10 8.79
N TRP A 117 -9.95 3.09 8.15
CA TRP A 117 -11.06 3.92 8.57
C TRP A 117 -11.47 3.62 10.03
N GLY A 118 -11.55 4.66 10.86
CA GLY A 118 -11.70 4.53 12.31
C GLY A 118 -10.41 4.25 13.10
N LEU A 119 -9.30 3.97 12.40
CA LEU A 119 -7.97 3.80 13.00
C LEU A 119 -7.05 4.98 12.70
N VAL A 120 -7.21 5.63 11.54
CA VAL A 120 -6.41 6.78 11.12
C VAL A 120 -7.09 8.10 11.48
N ASP A 121 -6.30 9.16 11.58
CA ASP A 121 -6.77 10.51 11.97
C ASP A 121 -6.96 11.41 10.75
N VAL A 122 -6.16 11.19 9.70
CA VAL A 122 -6.22 11.93 8.43
C VAL A 122 -6.16 10.99 7.25
N VAL A 123 -6.77 11.42 6.15
CA VAL A 123 -6.74 10.70 4.88
C VAL A 123 -6.21 11.62 3.79
N LEU A 124 -5.20 11.17 3.06
CA LEU A 124 -4.78 11.81 1.83
C LEU A 124 -5.74 11.39 0.71
N ALA A 125 -6.71 12.25 0.43
CA ALA A 125 -7.72 12.03 -0.59
C ALA A 125 -7.26 12.59 -1.95
N GLY A 126 -7.46 11.80 -3.02
CA GLY A 126 -7.17 12.24 -4.38
C GLY A 126 -8.45 12.35 -5.22
N ALA A 127 -8.53 13.35 -6.11
CA ALA A 127 -9.65 13.55 -7.03
C ALA A 127 -9.18 14.02 -8.42
N LEU A 128 -9.93 13.67 -9.45
CA LEU A 128 -9.74 14.21 -10.80
C LEU A 128 -10.38 15.60 -10.89
N VAL A 129 -9.67 16.56 -11.49
CA VAL A 129 -10.22 17.87 -11.92
C VAL A 129 -10.53 17.79 -13.42
N PRO A 130 -11.78 17.50 -13.82
CA PRO A 130 -12.10 17.18 -15.22
C PRO A 130 -11.84 18.33 -16.19
N GLN A 131 -11.99 19.58 -15.73
CA GLN A 131 -11.86 20.79 -16.56
C GLN A 131 -10.44 21.02 -17.06
N THR A 132 -9.44 20.57 -16.33
CA THR A 132 -8.02 20.83 -16.62
C THR A 132 -7.20 19.55 -16.78
N ASP A 133 -7.82 18.37 -16.65
CA ASP A 133 -7.18 17.04 -16.61
C ASP A 133 -6.01 17.00 -15.61
N GLN A 134 -6.26 17.58 -14.43
CA GLN A 134 -5.34 17.56 -13.29
C GLN A 134 -5.84 16.58 -12.23
N VAL A 135 -4.96 16.18 -11.33
CA VAL A 135 -5.28 15.50 -10.07
C VAL A 135 -4.97 16.43 -8.91
N VAL A 136 -5.91 16.51 -7.97
CA VAL A 136 -5.70 17.23 -6.71
C VAL A 136 -5.65 16.21 -5.57
N PHE A 137 -4.67 16.38 -4.69
CA PHE A 137 -4.52 15.60 -3.46
C PHE A 137 -4.55 16.55 -2.27
N GLY A 138 -5.32 16.19 -1.26
CA GLY A 138 -5.40 16.97 -0.04
C GLY A 138 -5.53 16.11 1.20
N LEU A 139 -5.08 16.66 2.31
CA LEU A 139 -5.17 16.03 3.62
C LEU A 139 -6.50 16.42 4.26
N VAL A 140 -7.36 15.42 4.51
CA VAL A 140 -8.67 15.62 5.12
C VAL A 140 -8.78 14.84 6.43
N PRO A 141 -9.47 15.34 7.46
CA PRO A 141 -9.72 14.58 8.68
C PRO A 141 -10.45 13.27 8.35
N ALA A 142 -10.08 12.16 9.01
CA ALA A 142 -10.84 10.92 8.94
C ALA A 142 -12.08 10.96 9.81
N GLY A 143 -13.09 10.18 9.46
CA GLY A 143 -14.35 10.06 10.20
C GLY A 143 -15.58 10.47 9.41
N ASP A 144 -16.71 9.85 9.76
CA ASP A 144 -18.01 10.16 9.15
C ASP A 144 -18.47 11.57 9.54
N ARG A 145 -19.02 12.30 8.57
CA ARG A 145 -19.57 13.64 8.70
C ARG A 145 -20.52 13.92 7.52
N PRO A 146 -21.30 15.00 7.51
CA PRO A 146 -22.31 15.23 6.45
C PRO A 146 -21.78 15.06 5.01
N ALA A 147 -20.55 15.50 4.72
CA ALA A 147 -19.93 15.40 3.40
C ALA A 147 -19.10 14.11 3.20
N VAL A 148 -18.99 13.23 4.19
CA VAL A 148 -18.24 11.96 4.10
C VAL A 148 -18.99 10.88 4.84
N ARG A 149 -19.41 9.85 4.14
CA ARG A 149 -20.09 8.68 4.72
C ARG A 149 -19.35 7.41 4.33
N SER A 150 -19.08 6.55 5.31
CA SER A 150 -18.52 5.23 5.05
C SER A 150 -19.63 4.21 4.74
N SER A 151 -19.30 3.21 3.93
CA SER A 151 -20.17 2.06 3.65
C SER A 151 -20.29 1.06 4.81
N GLY A 152 -19.57 1.31 5.92
CA GLY A 152 -19.22 0.26 6.86
C GLY A 152 -18.00 -0.54 6.40
N ARG A 153 -17.45 -1.35 7.29
CA ARG A 153 -16.28 -2.20 7.00
C ARG A 153 -16.61 -3.21 5.91
N LEU A 154 -15.74 -3.30 4.91
CA LEU A 154 -15.86 -4.29 3.85
C LEU A 154 -15.49 -5.69 4.38
N ASP A 155 -16.26 -6.70 3.99
CA ASP A 155 -15.98 -8.10 4.30
C ASP A 155 -14.99 -8.64 3.26
N LEU A 156 -13.71 -8.61 3.60
CA LEU A 156 -12.61 -8.96 2.71
C LEU A 156 -12.08 -10.37 3.01
N ALA A 157 -11.80 -11.13 1.96
CA ALA A 157 -11.19 -12.47 2.06
C ALA A 157 -9.78 -12.43 2.69
N ALA A 158 -9.09 -11.29 2.59
CA ALA A 158 -7.79 -11.02 3.19
C ALA A 158 -7.77 -9.61 3.78
N MET A 159 -6.82 -9.30 4.65
CA MET A 159 -6.68 -7.97 5.27
C MET A 159 -7.94 -7.54 6.06
N GLY A 160 -8.68 -8.50 6.60
CA GLY A 160 -9.92 -8.23 7.34
C GLY A 160 -9.72 -7.40 8.61
N GLY A 161 -8.53 -7.44 9.20
CA GLY A 161 -8.18 -6.63 10.38
C GLY A 161 -7.88 -5.15 10.09
N THR A 162 -7.81 -4.74 8.81
CA THR A 162 -7.34 -3.39 8.43
C THR A 162 -8.41 -2.32 8.47
N SER A 163 -9.67 -2.65 8.77
CA SER A 163 -10.79 -1.69 8.75
C SER A 163 -10.87 -0.91 7.44
N THR A 164 -10.98 -1.62 6.30
CA THR A 164 -11.12 -0.99 4.99
C THR A 164 -12.60 -0.72 4.69
N HIS A 165 -12.90 0.51 4.26
CA HIS A 165 -14.25 0.99 3.91
C HIS A 165 -14.27 1.58 2.51
N ALA A 166 -15.43 1.60 1.86
CA ALA A 166 -15.68 2.54 0.79
C ALA A 166 -16.24 3.85 1.38
N LEU A 167 -15.90 4.98 0.76
CA LEU A 167 -16.35 6.30 1.22
C LEU A 167 -17.14 7.01 0.13
N VAL A 168 -18.30 7.55 0.48
CA VAL A 168 -19.07 8.46 -0.35
C VAL A 168 -18.74 9.89 0.05
N LEU A 169 -18.25 10.66 -0.90
CA LEU A 169 -17.97 12.09 -0.77
C LEU A 169 -19.10 12.87 -1.45
N ASP A 170 -19.71 13.75 -0.70
CA ASP A 170 -20.87 14.55 -1.14
C ASP A 170 -20.55 16.04 -0.92
N GLY A 171 -19.84 16.63 -1.87
CA GLY A 171 -19.40 18.01 -1.79
C GLY A 171 -18.39 18.27 -0.66
N LEU A 172 -17.50 17.30 -0.37
CA LEU A 172 -16.44 17.49 0.63
C LEU A 172 -15.55 18.66 0.24
N ILE A 173 -15.52 19.69 1.07
CA ILE A 173 -14.62 20.82 0.86
C ILE A 173 -13.20 20.47 1.31
N LEU A 174 -12.26 20.57 0.39
CA LEU A 174 -10.83 20.56 0.61
C LEU A 174 -10.32 22.01 0.48
N PRO A 175 -10.02 22.69 1.57
CA PRO A 175 -9.46 24.05 1.54
C PRO A 175 -8.10 24.09 0.85
N ASP A 176 -7.76 25.22 0.22
CA ASP A 176 -6.45 25.38 -0.44
C ASP A 176 -5.26 25.15 0.50
N ARG A 177 -5.41 25.58 1.77
CA ARG A 177 -4.38 25.36 2.80
C ARG A 177 -4.14 23.89 3.15
N ASP A 178 -5.02 22.97 2.74
CA ASP A 178 -4.92 21.52 3.01
C ASP A 178 -4.60 20.74 1.73
N VAL A 179 -4.35 21.43 0.61
CA VAL A 179 -3.88 20.82 -0.64
C VAL A 179 -2.42 20.42 -0.49
N VAL A 180 -2.13 19.15 -0.74
CA VAL A 180 -0.78 18.57 -0.74
C VAL A 180 -0.13 18.66 -2.11
N LEU A 181 -0.91 18.40 -3.17
CA LEU A 181 -0.43 18.39 -4.56
C LEU A 181 -1.56 18.72 -5.52
N LEU A 182 -1.29 19.58 -6.49
CA LEU A 182 -2.07 19.75 -7.72
C LEU A 182 -1.13 19.52 -8.90
N ALA A 183 -1.44 18.54 -9.76
CA ALA A 183 -0.53 18.16 -10.84
C ALA A 183 -1.29 17.71 -12.10
N PRO A 184 -0.69 17.82 -13.30
CA PRO A 184 -1.24 17.20 -14.50
C PRO A 184 -1.38 15.69 -14.32
N ARG A 185 -2.53 15.14 -14.76
CA ARG A 185 -2.86 13.72 -14.59
C ARG A 185 -1.86 12.79 -15.28
N GLY A 186 -1.46 13.10 -16.51
CA GLY A 186 -0.55 12.25 -17.29
C GLY A 186 0.77 11.99 -16.57
N PRO A 187 1.58 13.01 -16.25
CA PRO A 187 2.84 12.84 -15.51
C PRO A 187 2.68 12.20 -14.13
N TRP A 188 1.57 12.44 -13.43
CA TRP A 188 1.27 11.75 -12.18
C TRP A 188 1.05 10.25 -12.43
N ALA A 189 0.22 9.88 -13.42
CA ALA A 189 -0.10 8.50 -13.74
C ALA A 189 1.14 7.71 -14.20
N GLU A 190 2.05 8.33 -14.96
CA GLU A 190 3.32 7.73 -15.37
C GLU A 190 4.20 7.39 -14.15
N ARG A 191 4.35 8.33 -13.20
CA ARG A 191 5.10 8.08 -11.96
C ARG A 191 4.44 7.01 -11.09
N ASP A 192 3.12 7.02 -10.95
CA ASP A 192 2.38 6.01 -10.21
C ASP A 192 2.53 4.63 -10.87
N ALA A 193 2.47 4.54 -12.19
CA ALA A 193 2.71 3.31 -12.94
C ALA A 193 4.13 2.78 -12.74
N ALA A 194 5.14 3.66 -12.80
CA ALA A 194 6.53 3.30 -12.55
C ALA A 194 6.72 2.67 -11.15
N MET A 195 6.14 3.30 -10.13
CA MET A 195 6.21 2.79 -8.75
C MET A 195 5.48 1.44 -8.61
N ASN A 196 4.33 1.30 -9.25
CA ASN A 196 3.54 0.07 -9.22
C ASN A 196 4.14 -1.07 -10.04
N SER A 197 5.11 -0.82 -10.92
CA SER A 197 5.84 -1.86 -11.66
C SER A 197 6.86 -2.60 -10.80
N ASN A 198 7.24 -2.06 -9.65
CA ASN A 198 8.21 -2.68 -8.77
C ASN A 198 7.60 -3.79 -7.91
N VAL A 199 8.40 -4.81 -7.59
CA VAL A 199 8.01 -5.82 -6.58
C VAL A 199 7.83 -5.12 -5.24
N GLN A 200 6.69 -5.37 -4.60
CA GLN A 200 6.46 -4.86 -3.25
C GLN A 200 7.24 -5.70 -2.23
N PRO A 201 7.93 -5.09 -1.26
CA PRO A 201 8.67 -5.82 -0.23
C PRO A 201 7.83 -6.85 0.52
N SER A 202 6.56 -6.53 0.76
CA SER A 202 5.59 -7.43 1.39
C SER A 202 5.45 -8.79 0.70
N THR A 203 5.61 -8.84 -0.61
CA THR A 203 5.55 -10.09 -1.38
C THR A 203 6.64 -11.06 -0.92
N PHE A 204 7.86 -10.56 -0.74
CA PHE A 204 8.96 -11.37 -0.21
C PHE A 204 8.80 -11.67 1.29
N GLY A 205 8.33 -10.71 2.08
CA GLY A 205 8.08 -10.90 3.51
C GLY A 205 7.08 -12.03 3.77
N ILE A 206 5.96 -12.06 3.04
CA ILE A 206 4.94 -13.12 3.13
C ILE A 206 5.52 -14.46 2.69
N ALA A 207 6.26 -14.52 1.57
CA ALA A 207 6.89 -15.74 1.09
C ALA A 207 7.89 -16.31 2.10
N LEU A 208 8.78 -15.47 2.65
CA LEU A 208 9.78 -15.89 3.62
C LEU A 208 9.16 -16.36 4.94
N ALA A 209 8.08 -15.71 5.39
CA ALA A 209 7.34 -16.16 6.57
C ALA A 209 6.68 -17.54 6.36
N ALA A 210 6.12 -17.77 5.17
CA ALA A 210 5.59 -19.09 4.82
C ALA A 210 6.67 -20.16 4.80
N LEU A 211 7.85 -19.83 4.24
CA LEU A 211 8.98 -20.76 4.19
C LEU A 211 9.62 -21.04 5.54
N ALA A 212 9.60 -20.10 6.48
CA ALA A 212 10.05 -20.33 7.85
C ALA A 212 9.18 -21.38 8.56
N LEU A 213 7.86 -21.33 8.38
CA LEU A 213 6.93 -22.32 8.92
C LEU A 213 6.98 -23.66 8.17
N LEU A 214 7.23 -23.64 6.87
CA LEU A 214 7.36 -24.84 6.05
C LEU A 214 8.61 -25.64 6.44
N GLU A 215 9.72 -24.97 6.79
CA GLU A 215 10.99 -25.59 7.13
C GLU A 215 10.89 -26.56 8.32
N GLU A 216 9.98 -26.30 9.26
CA GLU A 216 9.74 -27.16 10.41
C GLU A 216 9.28 -28.59 10.03
N ARG A 217 8.64 -28.75 8.85
CA ARG A 217 8.07 -30.00 8.37
C ARG A 217 8.73 -30.53 7.12
N GLU A 218 9.08 -29.64 6.18
CA GLU A 218 9.57 -29.95 4.84
C GLU A 218 10.84 -29.13 4.53
N PRO A 219 11.96 -29.34 5.26
CA PRO A 219 13.16 -28.51 5.13
C PRO A 219 13.75 -28.52 3.71
N GLY A 220 13.66 -29.64 3.00
CA GLY A 220 14.15 -29.77 1.62
C GLY A 220 13.39 -28.86 0.67
N THR A 221 12.06 -28.91 0.69
CA THR A 221 11.17 -28.05 -0.12
C THR A 221 11.36 -26.58 0.24
N ALA A 222 11.40 -26.28 1.54
CA ALA A 222 11.60 -24.91 2.02
C ALA A 222 12.95 -24.34 1.56
N GLY A 223 14.03 -25.13 1.56
CA GLY A 223 15.36 -24.74 1.11
C GLY A 223 15.38 -24.37 -0.38
N VAL A 224 14.77 -25.19 -1.24
CA VAL A 224 14.68 -24.95 -2.69
C VAL A 224 13.91 -23.67 -2.98
N LEU A 225 12.71 -23.51 -2.40
CA LEU A 225 11.87 -22.32 -2.61
C LEU A 225 12.54 -21.06 -2.05
N ARG A 226 13.21 -21.14 -0.91
CA ARG A 226 13.96 -20.02 -0.32
C ARG A 226 15.09 -19.54 -1.24
N GLY A 227 15.82 -20.46 -1.86
CA GLY A 227 16.83 -20.11 -2.85
C GLY A 227 16.24 -19.31 -4.02
N ARG A 228 15.07 -19.73 -4.53
CA ARG A 228 14.35 -19.01 -5.60
C ARG A 228 13.88 -17.62 -5.15
N VAL A 229 13.33 -17.50 -3.94
CA VAL A 229 12.90 -16.21 -3.36
C VAL A 229 14.08 -15.25 -3.23
N HIS A 230 15.21 -15.71 -2.68
CA HIS A 230 16.39 -14.86 -2.53
C HIS A 230 16.98 -14.41 -3.86
N ALA A 231 17.06 -15.30 -4.85
CA ALA A 231 17.55 -14.95 -6.18
C ALA A 231 16.67 -13.88 -6.85
N LEU A 232 15.33 -14.07 -6.80
CA LEU A 232 14.38 -13.13 -7.39
C LEU A 232 14.38 -11.78 -6.65
N ARG A 233 14.46 -11.81 -5.31
CA ARG A 233 14.56 -10.62 -4.47
C ARG A 233 15.82 -9.80 -4.79
N ALA A 234 16.97 -10.47 -4.89
CA ALA A 234 18.22 -9.80 -5.22
C ALA A 234 18.17 -9.15 -6.62
N GLN A 235 17.60 -9.85 -7.61
CA GLN A 235 17.42 -9.30 -8.95
C GLN A 235 16.47 -8.10 -8.96
N ALA A 236 15.32 -8.18 -8.28
CA ALA A 236 14.33 -7.11 -8.22
C ALA A 236 14.90 -5.84 -7.56
N TYR A 237 15.62 -5.98 -6.45
CA TYR A 237 16.19 -4.84 -5.74
C TYR A 237 17.37 -4.23 -6.48
N ARG A 238 18.20 -5.05 -7.13
CA ARG A 238 19.25 -4.52 -8.00
C ARG A 238 18.68 -3.64 -9.13
N LEU A 239 17.64 -4.11 -9.85
CA LEU A 239 17.01 -3.28 -10.89
C LEU A 239 16.38 -2.01 -10.32
N LEU A 240 15.85 -2.08 -9.10
CA LEU A 240 15.24 -0.92 -8.44
C LEU A 240 16.28 0.14 -8.06
N ASP A 241 17.43 -0.30 -7.54
CA ASP A 241 18.43 0.60 -6.94
C ASP A 241 19.47 1.11 -7.95
N GLU A 242 19.79 0.30 -8.98
CA GLU A 242 20.95 0.54 -9.85
C GLU A 242 20.57 0.97 -11.27
N VAL A 243 19.31 0.77 -11.70
CA VAL A 243 18.93 1.01 -13.10
C VAL A 243 17.73 1.97 -13.18
N PRO A 244 17.80 3.04 -14.00
CA PRO A 244 16.68 3.94 -14.23
C PRO A 244 15.43 3.16 -14.70
N TRP A 245 14.26 3.47 -14.14
CA TRP A 245 13.04 2.71 -14.42
C TRP A 245 12.65 2.70 -15.89
N ALA A 246 12.89 3.80 -16.61
CA ALA A 246 12.57 3.93 -18.03
C ALA A 246 13.30 2.92 -18.93
N GLU A 247 14.45 2.40 -18.48
CA GLU A 247 15.26 1.44 -19.22
C GLU A 247 14.81 -0.02 -18.96
N VAL A 248 14.12 -0.28 -17.86
CA VAL A 248 13.83 -1.64 -17.36
C VAL A 248 12.39 -1.85 -16.91
N GLN A 249 11.46 -1.07 -17.43
CA GLN A 249 10.05 -1.15 -17.02
C GLN A 249 9.47 -2.56 -17.21
N ASP A 250 9.68 -3.17 -18.39
CA ASP A 250 9.17 -4.51 -18.69
C ASP A 250 9.83 -5.58 -17.80
N ALA A 251 11.14 -5.45 -17.57
CA ALA A 251 11.86 -6.36 -16.67
C ALA A 251 11.37 -6.26 -15.23
N ARG A 252 11.03 -5.06 -14.74
CA ARG A 252 10.44 -4.87 -13.41
C ARG A 252 9.04 -5.46 -13.31
N LEU A 253 8.24 -5.33 -14.37
CA LEU A 253 6.91 -5.95 -14.45
C LEU A 253 6.99 -7.48 -14.44
N ASP A 254 7.90 -8.07 -15.24
CA ASP A 254 8.16 -9.51 -15.23
C ASP A 254 8.56 -9.99 -13.84
N LEU A 255 9.54 -9.34 -13.21
CA LEU A 255 9.97 -9.69 -11.86
C LEU A 255 8.84 -9.56 -10.83
N ARG A 256 7.98 -8.54 -10.96
CA ARG A 256 6.81 -8.40 -10.10
C ARG A 256 5.83 -9.56 -10.29
N ALA A 257 5.49 -9.90 -11.52
CA ALA A 257 4.59 -11.02 -11.81
C ALA A 257 5.15 -12.34 -11.23
N ARG A 258 6.42 -12.65 -11.50
CA ARG A 258 7.09 -13.85 -10.99
C ARG A 258 7.17 -13.87 -9.46
N ALA A 259 7.42 -12.73 -8.81
CA ALA A 259 7.45 -12.66 -7.35
C ALA A 259 6.08 -12.92 -6.73
N LEU A 260 5.02 -12.39 -7.32
CA LEU A 260 3.63 -12.63 -6.89
C LEU A 260 3.28 -14.13 -6.97
N LEU A 261 3.61 -14.78 -8.10
CA LEU A 261 3.35 -16.21 -8.29
C LEU A 261 4.21 -17.07 -7.37
N LEU A 262 5.49 -16.73 -7.17
CA LEU A 262 6.37 -17.44 -6.24
C LEU A 262 5.90 -17.32 -4.79
N ALA A 263 5.37 -16.18 -4.37
CA ALA A 263 4.79 -16.03 -3.04
C ALA A 263 3.54 -16.92 -2.86
N MET A 264 2.69 -17.02 -3.88
CA MET A 264 1.57 -17.95 -3.89
C MET A 264 2.05 -19.40 -3.80
N GLU A 265 3.08 -19.78 -4.54
CA GLU A 265 3.69 -21.12 -4.53
C GLU A 265 4.22 -21.46 -3.13
N CYS A 266 4.95 -20.56 -2.49
CA CYS A 266 5.47 -20.75 -1.11
C CYS A 266 4.34 -20.95 -0.09
N CYS A 267 3.29 -20.13 -0.17
CA CYS A 267 2.15 -20.25 0.74
C CYS A 267 1.32 -21.52 0.46
N THR A 268 1.21 -21.93 -0.79
CA THR A 268 0.52 -23.18 -1.19
C THR A 268 1.31 -24.40 -0.69
N ALA A 269 2.64 -24.39 -0.77
CA ALA A 269 3.49 -25.46 -0.22
C ALA A 269 3.30 -25.59 1.30
N LEU A 270 3.27 -24.46 2.02
CA LEU A 270 2.97 -24.47 3.46
C LEU A 270 1.59 -25.06 3.75
N LEU A 271 0.56 -24.64 3.00
CA LEU A 271 -0.80 -25.16 3.18
C LEU A 271 -0.85 -26.66 2.95
N ALA A 272 -0.21 -27.17 1.89
CA ALA A 272 -0.14 -28.60 1.60
C ALA A 272 0.57 -29.38 2.73
N ALA A 273 1.67 -28.86 3.28
CA ALA A 273 2.40 -29.47 4.39
C ALA A 273 1.59 -29.47 5.70
N ARG A 274 0.65 -28.54 5.89
CA ARG A 274 -0.26 -28.50 7.04
C ARG A 274 -1.43 -29.49 6.91
N GLY A 275 -1.72 -29.97 5.70
CA GLY A 275 -2.84 -30.85 5.44
C GLY A 275 -4.19 -30.25 5.85
N GLY A 276 -5.11 -31.06 6.37
CA GLY A 276 -6.45 -30.60 6.79
C GLY A 276 -6.46 -29.48 7.83
N GLN A 277 -5.45 -29.42 8.70
CA GLN A 277 -5.32 -28.34 9.68
C GLN A 277 -5.14 -26.96 9.00
N GLY A 278 -4.48 -26.94 7.84
CA GLY A 278 -4.28 -25.74 7.05
C GLY A 278 -5.59 -25.07 6.59
N MET A 279 -6.73 -25.72 6.70
CA MET A 279 -8.04 -25.13 6.36
C MET A 279 -8.66 -24.31 7.50
N ASP A 280 -8.14 -24.39 8.72
CA ASP A 280 -8.61 -23.55 9.82
C ASP A 280 -8.22 -22.09 9.59
N LEU A 281 -9.16 -21.17 9.75
CA LEU A 281 -8.94 -19.73 9.55
C LEU A 281 -7.94 -19.13 10.55
N SER A 282 -7.75 -19.75 11.70
CA SER A 282 -6.77 -19.33 12.71
C SER A 282 -5.34 -19.76 12.38
N GLU A 283 -5.17 -20.71 11.45
CA GLU A 283 -3.85 -21.21 11.05
C GLU A 283 -3.03 -20.16 10.30
N PRO A 284 -1.74 -19.99 10.64
CA PRO A 284 -0.85 -19.09 9.93
C PRO A 284 -0.79 -19.37 8.42
N ALA A 285 -0.89 -20.64 8.00
CA ALA A 285 -0.93 -21.03 6.58
C ALA A 285 -2.07 -20.36 5.82
N GLN A 286 -3.28 -20.34 6.41
CA GLN A 286 -4.44 -19.67 5.81
C GLN A 286 -4.26 -18.15 5.75
N ARG A 287 -3.75 -17.56 6.81
CA ARG A 287 -3.49 -16.11 6.84
C ARG A 287 -2.49 -15.70 5.77
N LEU A 288 -1.37 -16.43 5.64
CA LEU A 288 -0.32 -16.14 4.68
C LEU A 288 -0.77 -16.39 3.23
N LEU A 289 -1.53 -17.47 2.96
CA LEU A 289 -2.08 -17.74 1.64
C LEU A 289 -3.03 -16.62 1.18
N ARG A 290 -3.94 -16.19 2.04
CA ARG A 290 -4.86 -15.09 1.75
C ARG A 290 -4.10 -13.77 1.57
N ALA A 291 -3.06 -13.52 2.37
CA ALA A 291 -2.20 -12.36 2.21
C ALA A 291 -1.43 -12.39 0.87
N ALA A 292 -0.93 -13.54 0.44
CA ALA A 292 -0.31 -13.70 -0.88
C ALA A 292 -1.33 -13.47 -2.01
N ALA A 293 -2.55 -14.00 -1.88
CA ALA A 293 -3.62 -13.74 -2.84
C ALA A 293 -3.99 -12.25 -2.90
N PHE A 294 -3.98 -11.53 -1.79
CA PHE A 294 -4.16 -10.08 -1.76
C PHE A 294 -3.07 -9.34 -2.55
N GLN A 295 -1.81 -9.79 -2.50
CA GLN A 295 -0.74 -9.15 -3.28
C GLN A 295 -0.99 -9.19 -4.80
N LEU A 296 -1.70 -10.20 -5.31
CA LEU A 296 -2.08 -10.28 -6.74
C LEU A 296 -2.96 -9.12 -7.19
N VAL A 297 -3.76 -8.56 -6.28
CA VAL A 297 -4.72 -7.48 -6.59
C VAL A 297 -4.32 -6.12 -6.00
N HIS A 298 -3.43 -6.10 -5.01
CA HIS A 298 -2.96 -4.88 -4.40
C HIS A 298 -2.11 -4.07 -5.38
N SER A 299 -2.45 -2.79 -5.54
CA SER A 299 -1.79 -1.90 -6.50
C SER A 299 -1.68 -2.47 -7.92
N SER A 300 -2.65 -3.33 -8.30
CA SER A 300 -2.71 -3.99 -9.61
C SER A 300 -3.35 -3.06 -10.64
N ALA A 301 -2.59 -2.06 -11.12
CA ALA A 301 -2.96 -1.29 -12.29
C ALA A 301 -3.00 -2.18 -13.55
N GLY A 302 -3.62 -1.70 -14.64
CA GLY A 302 -3.87 -2.50 -15.85
C GLY A 302 -2.63 -3.23 -16.40
N HIS A 303 -1.48 -2.58 -16.41
CA HIS A 303 -0.21 -3.15 -16.88
C HIS A 303 0.31 -4.26 -15.94
N VAL A 304 0.20 -4.11 -14.62
CA VAL A 304 0.58 -5.14 -13.64
C VAL A 304 -0.32 -6.36 -13.75
N LYS A 305 -1.65 -6.14 -13.88
CA LYS A 305 -2.61 -7.21 -14.12
C LYS A 305 -2.28 -8.00 -15.40
N ALA A 306 -2.01 -7.30 -16.50
CA ALA A 306 -1.66 -7.93 -17.78
C ALA A 306 -0.40 -8.81 -17.64
N ALA A 307 0.69 -8.28 -17.06
CA ALA A 307 1.92 -9.03 -16.83
C ALA A 307 1.71 -10.26 -15.95
N THR A 308 0.91 -10.13 -14.88
CA THR A 308 0.62 -11.26 -13.98
C THR A 308 -0.19 -12.35 -14.68
N LEU A 309 -1.21 -11.99 -15.47
CA LEU A 309 -2.01 -12.96 -16.24
C LEU A 309 -1.16 -13.67 -17.33
N GLN A 310 -0.26 -12.93 -17.98
CA GLN A 310 0.66 -13.51 -18.94
C GLN A 310 1.61 -14.52 -18.28
N ALA A 311 2.17 -14.19 -17.13
CA ALA A 311 3.08 -15.08 -16.39
C ALA A 311 2.39 -16.34 -15.84
N LEU A 312 1.06 -16.35 -15.68
CA LEU A 312 0.30 -17.53 -15.25
C LEU A 312 0.16 -18.60 -16.34
N VAL A 313 0.35 -18.22 -17.62
CA VAL A 313 0.17 -19.13 -18.77
C VAL A 313 1.48 -19.40 -19.53
N ALA A 314 2.60 -18.80 -19.08
CA ALA A 314 3.93 -19.02 -19.60
C ALA A 314 4.58 -20.24 -18.93
#